data_b5392aa1774a20dce301e31f92535ef0
#
_entry.id   b5392aa1774a20dce301e31f92535ef0
#
_cell.length_a   1.000
_cell.length_b   1.000
_cell.length_c   1.000
_cell.angle_alpha   90.00
_cell.angle_beta   90.00
_cell.angle_gamma   90.00
#
_symmetry.space_group_name_H-M   'P 1'
#
loop_
_entity.id
_entity.type
_entity.pdbx_description
1 polymer ?
#
loop_
_entity_poly.entity_id
_entity_poly.type
_entity_poly.pdbx_seq_one_letter_code
_entity_poly.pdbx_strand_id
1 'polypeptide(L)'
;MSKVGILMGSKSDFDVVKPAVNVLKKFGVETEVRVISAHRTPDEAHEYAATAKARGVEVLICAAGKAAHLGGVIAALTTLPVIGLPVKTDMMGGLDSLLSIVQMPAGIPVATVGVNAGENAGLLALQILGIKYPEIEAQLQEYKQAMKAKINADDAALQELL
;
A
#
# COMPACT_ATOMS: atom_id res chain seq x y z
N MET A 1 -0.89 16.84 9.96
CA MET A 1 -1.31 15.43 10.01
C MET A 1 -0.71 14.72 8.81
N SER A 2 -0.17 13.52 9.01
CA SER A 2 0.33 12.68 7.93
C SER A 2 -0.82 12.18 7.05
N LYS A 3 -0.62 12.12 5.73
CA LYS A 3 -1.65 11.71 4.77
C LYS A 3 -1.08 10.74 3.75
N VAL A 4 -1.85 9.68 3.48
CA VAL A 4 -1.55 8.67 2.46
C VAL A 4 -2.60 8.70 1.36
N GLY A 5 -2.16 8.81 0.11
CA GLY A 5 -3.01 8.66 -1.05
C GLY A 5 -3.13 7.19 -1.44
N ILE A 6 -4.35 6.72 -1.68
CA ILE A 6 -4.62 5.33 -2.06
C ILE A 6 -5.42 5.33 -3.36
N LEU A 7 -4.81 4.82 -4.41
CA LEU A 7 -5.37 4.75 -5.75
C LEU A 7 -5.67 3.31 -6.13
N MET A 8 -6.79 3.08 -6.77
CA MET A 8 -7.16 1.77 -7.32
C MET A 8 -7.69 1.92 -8.75
N GLY A 9 -7.34 0.98 -9.63
CA GLY A 9 -7.74 1.01 -11.03
C GLY A 9 -9.22 0.73 -11.29
N SER A 10 -9.90 0.13 -10.32
CA SER A 10 -11.32 -0.20 -10.36
C SER A 10 -11.92 -0.19 -8.96
N LYS A 11 -13.21 0.14 -8.85
CA LYS A 11 -13.98 0.03 -7.60
C LYS A 11 -14.00 -1.42 -7.08
N SER A 12 -13.91 -2.42 -7.95
CA SER A 12 -13.83 -3.83 -7.56
C SER A 12 -12.61 -4.18 -6.71
N ASP A 13 -11.56 -3.35 -6.74
CA ASP A 13 -10.33 -3.58 -5.99
C ASP A 13 -10.44 -3.09 -4.53
N PHE A 14 -11.58 -2.49 -4.16
CA PHE A 14 -11.74 -1.87 -2.84
C PHE A 14 -11.57 -2.86 -1.68
N ASP A 15 -12.03 -4.11 -1.83
CA ASP A 15 -11.88 -5.13 -0.77
C ASP A 15 -10.39 -5.46 -0.50
N VAL A 16 -9.54 -5.37 -1.52
CA VAL A 16 -8.09 -5.54 -1.40
C VAL A 16 -7.43 -4.31 -0.74
N VAL A 17 -7.95 -3.13 -1.02
CA VAL A 17 -7.44 -1.85 -0.50
C VAL A 17 -7.90 -1.56 0.93
N LYS A 18 -9.10 -2.01 1.29
CA LYS A 18 -9.74 -1.74 2.59
C LYS A 18 -8.86 -2.05 3.81
N PRO A 19 -8.09 -3.17 3.86
CA PRO A 19 -7.15 -3.42 4.96
C PRO A 19 -6.09 -2.34 5.13
N ALA A 20 -5.58 -1.75 4.01
CA ALA A 20 -4.64 -0.62 4.09
C ALA A 20 -5.30 0.61 4.72
N VAL A 21 -6.53 0.95 4.30
CA VAL A 21 -7.28 2.06 4.89
C VAL A 21 -7.50 1.86 6.38
N ASN A 22 -7.87 0.64 6.79
CA ASN A 22 -8.15 0.31 8.19
C ASN A 22 -6.91 0.44 9.08
N VAL A 23 -5.76 -0.09 8.64
CA VAL A 23 -4.53 0.00 9.43
C VAL A 23 -4.04 1.44 9.52
N LEU A 24 -4.07 2.21 8.45
CA LEU A 24 -3.70 3.63 8.46
C LEU A 24 -4.59 4.44 9.40
N LYS A 25 -5.90 4.21 9.37
CA LYS A 25 -6.86 4.85 10.27
C LYS A 25 -6.59 4.50 11.75
N LYS A 26 -6.24 3.24 12.04
CA LYS A 26 -5.89 2.79 13.39
C LYS A 26 -4.69 3.57 13.96
N PHE A 27 -3.75 3.96 13.10
CA PHE A 27 -2.57 4.75 13.46
C PHE A 27 -2.81 6.28 13.38
N GLY A 28 -4.05 6.73 13.14
CA GLY A 28 -4.37 8.16 13.10
C GLY A 28 -3.91 8.87 11.81
N VAL A 29 -3.58 8.12 10.76
CA VAL A 29 -3.15 8.67 9.48
C VAL A 29 -4.35 8.96 8.58
N GLU A 30 -4.41 10.17 8.02
CA GLU A 30 -5.43 10.55 7.04
C GLU A 30 -5.25 9.79 5.73
N THR A 31 -6.36 9.37 5.12
CA THR A 31 -6.33 8.68 3.82
C THR A 31 -7.17 9.40 2.77
N GLU A 32 -6.64 9.53 1.57
CA GLU A 32 -7.34 10.02 0.39
C GLU A 32 -7.49 8.86 -0.60
N VAL A 33 -8.69 8.29 -0.68
CA VAL A 33 -8.96 7.08 -1.48
C VAL A 33 -9.67 7.43 -2.78
N ARG A 34 -9.10 7.04 -3.93
CA ARG A 34 -9.64 7.35 -5.25
C ARG A 34 -9.63 6.14 -6.19
N VAL A 35 -10.61 6.10 -7.07
CA VAL A 35 -10.60 5.21 -8.23
C VAL A 35 -10.05 5.99 -9.41
N ILE A 36 -8.86 5.61 -9.88
CA ILE A 36 -8.15 6.24 -11.00
C ILE A 36 -7.50 5.12 -11.82
N SER A 37 -7.77 5.07 -13.11
CA SER A 37 -7.18 4.08 -14.01
C SER A 37 -6.12 4.73 -14.90
N ALA A 38 -4.90 4.20 -14.87
CA ALA A 38 -3.83 4.69 -15.74
C ALA A 38 -4.18 4.58 -17.23
N HIS A 39 -5.00 3.59 -17.62
CA HIS A 39 -5.36 3.34 -19.01
C HIS A 39 -6.65 4.03 -19.44
N ARG A 40 -7.62 4.23 -18.53
CA ARG A 40 -8.96 4.75 -18.86
C ARG A 40 -9.14 6.21 -18.46
N THR A 41 -8.39 6.69 -17.47
CA THR A 41 -8.41 8.06 -16.97
C THR A 41 -6.97 8.58 -16.75
N PRO A 42 -6.15 8.64 -17.84
CA PRO A 42 -4.75 9.03 -17.74
C PRO A 42 -4.55 10.47 -17.28
N ASP A 43 -5.43 11.38 -17.67
CA ASP A 43 -5.34 12.80 -17.29
C ASP A 43 -5.57 12.98 -15.79
N GLU A 44 -6.54 12.26 -15.20
CA GLU A 44 -6.80 12.25 -13.75
C GLU A 44 -5.63 11.63 -12.98
N ALA A 45 -4.97 10.61 -13.54
CA ALA A 45 -3.77 10.02 -12.94
C ALA A 45 -2.62 11.04 -12.90
N HIS A 46 -2.42 11.77 -13.99
CA HIS A 46 -1.42 12.83 -14.10
C HIS A 46 -1.71 13.96 -13.10
N GLU A 47 -2.92 14.50 -13.10
CA GLU A 47 -3.34 15.58 -12.21
C GLU A 47 -3.20 15.18 -10.74
N TYR A 48 -3.65 13.96 -10.40
CA TYR A 48 -3.56 13.46 -9.04
C TYR A 48 -2.10 13.42 -8.55
N ALA A 49 -1.20 12.83 -9.33
CA ALA A 49 0.20 12.71 -8.98
C ALA A 49 0.90 14.08 -8.85
N ALA A 50 0.64 14.98 -9.80
CA ALA A 50 1.23 16.33 -9.84
C ALA A 50 0.81 17.19 -8.63
N THR A 51 -0.41 17.03 -8.13
CA THR A 51 -0.97 17.82 -7.04
C THR A 51 -0.89 17.15 -5.67
N ALA A 52 -0.59 15.86 -5.59
CA ALA A 52 -0.62 15.06 -4.35
C ALA A 52 0.21 15.69 -3.23
N LYS A 53 1.46 16.06 -3.52
CA LYS A 53 2.36 16.66 -2.52
C LYS A 53 1.82 18.00 -1.99
N ALA A 54 1.26 18.84 -2.85
CA ALA A 54 0.66 20.12 -2.45
C ALA A 54 -0.60 19.95 -1.57
N ARG A 55 -1.31 18.82 -1.71
CA ARG A 55 -2.45 18.45 -0.85
C ARG A 55 -2.03 17.76 0.46
N GLY A 56 -0.72 17.66 0.73
CA GLY A 56 -0.19 17.06 1.95
C GLY A 56 -0.06 15.55 1.92
N VAL A 57 -0.21 14.91 0.76
CA VAL A 57 0.08 13.48 0.61
C VAL A 57 1.59 13.26 0.70
N GLU A 58 2.00 12.27 1.50
CA GLU A 58 3.41 11.96 1.75
C GLU A 58 3.83 10.58 1.21
N VAL A 59 2.89 9.65 1.09
CA VAL A 59 3.09 8.31 0.52
C VAL A 59 1.88 7.95 -0.34
N LEU A 60 2.12 7.22 -1.42
CA LEU A 60 1.08 6.74 -2.33
C LEU A 60 1.03 5.21 -2.31
N ILE A 61 -0.18 4.64 -2.28
CA ILE A 61 -0.44 3.21 -2.48
C ILE A 61 -1.26 3.09 -3.76
N CYS A 62 -0.79 2.28 -4.71
CA CYS A 62 -1.46 2.05 -5.99
C CYS A 62 -1.82 0.58 -6.14
N ALA A 63 -3.12 0.27 -6.13
CA ALA A 63 -3.64 -1.09 -6.33
C ALA A 63 -4.09 -1.28 -7.79
N ALA A 64 -3.63 -2.34 -8.42
CA ALA A 64 -4.02 -2.69 -9.78
C ALA A 64 -3.86 -4.18 -10.07
N GLY A 65 -4.69 -4.69 -10.97
CA GLY A 65 -4.66 -6.06 -11.46
C GLY A 65 -4.31 -6.16 -12.95
N LYS A 66 -4.01 -7.36 -13.40
CA LYS A 66 -3.65 -7.68 -14.80
C LYS A 66 -2.42 -6.89 -15.25
N ALA A 67 -2.55 -6.10 -16.34
CA ALA A 67 -1.56 -5.11 -16.77
C ALA A 67 -1.54 -3.93 -15.76
N ALA A 68 -0.98 -4.17 -14.60
CA ALA A 68 -1.07 -3.32 -13.40
C ALA A 68 -0.09 -2.14 -13.48
N HIS A 69 -0.27 -1.23 -14.43
CA HIS A 69 0.64 -0.13 -14.74
C HIS A 69 0.45 1.10 -13.84
N LEU A 70 -0.63 1.19 -13.08
CA LEU A 70 -0.98 2.39 -12.30
C LEU A 70 0.16 2.87 -11.40
N GLY A 71 0.77 1.96 -10.63
CA GLY A 71 1.86 2.31 -9.72
C GLY A 71 3.07 2.90 -10.44
N GLY A 72 3.47 2.29 -11.56
CA GLY A 72 4.59 2.77 -12.40
C GLY A 72 4.30 4.13 -13.04
N VAL A 73 3.09 4.33 -13.55
CA VAL A 73 2.65 5.63 -14.14
C VAL A 73 2.69 6.72 -13.06
N ILE A 74 2.13 6.47 -11.89
CA ILE A 74 2.15 7.45 -10.79
C ILE A 74 3.58 7.73 -10.32
N ALA A 75 4.43 6.70 -10.18
CA ALA A 75 5.83 6.86 -9.76
C ALA A 75 6.65 7.72 -10.74
N ALA A 76 6.32 7.69 -12.03
CA ALA A 76 6.96 8.52 -13.05
C ALA A 76 6.57 10.02 -12.95
N LEU A 77 5.45 10.33 -12.29
CA LEU A 77 4.86 11.67 -12.24
C LEU A 77 5.06 12.38 -10.88
N THR A 78 5.69 11.73 -9.91
CA THR A 78 5.91 12.30 -8.58
C THR A 78 7.24 11.84 -7.97
N THR A 79 7.73 12.59 -7.02
CA THR A 79 8.89 12.20 -6.17
C THR A 79 8.44 11.59 -4.83
N LEU A 80 7.15 11.45 -4.59
CA LEU A 80 6.64 10.77 -3.40
C LEU A 80 6.89 9.26 -3.50
N PRO A 81 7.15 8.58 -2.36
CA PRO A 81 7.23 7.12 -2.34
C PRO A 81 5.94 6.49 -2.85
N VAL A 82 6.05 5.53 -3.78
CA VAL A 82 4.92 4.78 -4.33
C VAL A 82 5.03 3.31 -3.94
N ILE A 83 3.98 2.80 -3.32
CA ILE A 83 3.81 1.40 -2.95
C ILE A 83 2.86 0.74 -3.95
N GLY A 84 3.31 -0.32 -4.57
CA GLY A 84 2.52 -1.14 -5.48
C GLY A 84 1.81 -2.27 -4.74
N LEU A 85 0.49 -2.36 -4.90
CA LEU A 85 -0.34 -3.43 -4.36
C LEU A 85 -0.94 -4.25 -5.50
N PRO A 86 -0.34 -5.42 -5.83
CA PRO A 86 -0.87 -6.30 -6.86
C PRO A 86 -2.23 -6.88 -6.45
N VAL A 87 -3.20 -6.83 -7.35
CA VAL A 87 -4.52 -7.45 -7.14
C VAL A 87 -4.53 -8.83 -7.79
N LYS A 88 -5.06 -9.81 -7.06
CA LYS A 88 -5.22 -11.19 -7.54
C LYS A 88 -6.01 -11.23 -8.85
N THR A 89 -5.55 -12.05 -9.79
CA THR A 89 -6.22 -12.38 -11.06
C THR A 89 -6.26 -13.90 -11.25
N ASP A 90 -6.93 -14.35 -12.31
CA ASP A 90 -6.98 -15.77 -12.67
C ASP A 90 -5.64 -16.31 -13.17
N MET A 91 -4.77 -15.43 -13.67
CA MET A 91 -3.43 -15.82 -14.15
C MET A 91 -2.51 -16.13 -12.97
N MET A 92 -2.33 -17.40 -12.67
CA MET A 92 -1.43 -17.90 -11.61
C MET A 92 -1.56 -17.14 -10.28
N GLY A 93 -2.81 -16.82 -9.90
CA GLY A 93 -3.08 -16.13 -8.64
C GLY A 93 -2.68 -14.66 -8.58
N GLY A 94 -2.45 -14.02 -9.72
CA GLY A 94 -2.05 -12.61 -9.82
C GLY A 94 -0.57 -12.40 -10.15
N LEU A 95 0.10 -13.40 -10.69
CA LEU A 95 1.50 -13.28 -11.13
C LEU A 95 1.68 -12.18 -12.18
N ASP A 96 0.73 -12.03 -13.10
CA ASP A 96 0.69 -10.95 -14.08
C ASP A 96 0.68 -9.56 -13.41
N SER A 97 -0.15 -9.36 -12.40
CA SER A 97 -0.22 -8.11 -11.65
C SER A 97 1.08 -7.84 -10.89
N LEU A 98 1.61 -8.86 -10.22
CA LEU A 98 2.87 -8.78 -9.47
C LEU A 98 4.03 -8.37 -10.39
N LEU A 99 4.21 -9.09 -11.50
CA LEU A 99 5.32 -8.82 -12.42
C LEU A 99 5.16 -7.46 -13.12
N SER A 100 3.94 -7.04 -13.44
CA SER A 100 3.68 -5.72 -14.02
C SER A 100 4.03 -4.55 -13.09
N ILE A 101 3.95 -4.77 -11.77
CA ILE A 101 4.24 -3.74 -10.77
C ILE A 101 5.71 -3.77 -10.34
N VAL A 102 6.29 -4.96 -10.10
CA VAL A 102 7.61 -5.09 -9.50
C VAL A 102 8.75 -4.87 -10.50
N GLN A 103 8.56 -5.20 -11.78
CA GLN A 103 9.57 -5.10 -12.83
C GLN A 103 9.66 -3.68 -13.40
N MET A 104 10.11 -2.75 -12.58
CA MET A 104 10.27 -1.35 -12.97
C MET A 104 11.62 -1.06 -13.61
N PRO A 105 11.69 -0.13 -14.58
CA PRO A 105 12.95 0.31 -15.17
C PRO A 105 13.79 1.08 -14.14
N ALA A 106 15.11 1.11 -14.38
CA ALA A 106 16.02 1.92 -13.56
C ALA A 106 15.59 3.39 -13.54
N GLY A 107 15.60 4.00 -12.36
CA GLY A 107 15.21 5.39 -12.14
C GLY A 107 13.76 5.62 -11.69
N ILE A 108 12.86 4.65 -11.89
CA ILE A 108 11.45 4.77 -11.46
C ILE A 108 11.09 3.59 -10.54
N PRO A 109 11.45 3.61 -9.26
CA PRO A 109 11.17 2.52 -8.33
C PRO A 109 9.70 2.52 -7.86
N VAL A 110 9.15 1.32 -7.65
CA VAL A 110 7.88 1.09 -6.94
C VAL A 110 8.11 0.02 -5.87
N ALA A 111 7.83 0.36 -4.61
CA ALA A 111 7.97 -0.57 -3.49
C ALA A 111 6.79 -1.55 -3.49
N THR A 112 7.00 -2.77 -3.97
CA THR A 112 5.92 -3.74 -4.22
C THR A 112 5.71 -4.67 -3.03
N VAL A 113 4.46 -4.82 -2.56
CA VAL A 113 4.05 -5.80 -1.56
C VAL A 113 3.46 -7.05 -2.21
N GLY A 114 3.13 -8.06 -1.42
CA GLY A 114 2.53 -9.31 -1.92
C GLY A 114 1.16 -9.10 -2.57
N VAL A 115 0.72 -10.07 -3.37
CA VAL A 115 -0.61 -10.06 -4.00
C VAL A 115 -1.71 -10.00 -2.92
N ASN A 116 -2.66 -9.10 -3.07
CA ASN A 116 -3.74 -8.81 -2.12
C ASN A 116 -3.28 -8.42 -0.71
N ALA A 117 -2.02 -8.06 -0.52
CA ALA A 117 -1.45 -7.72 0.79
C ALA A 117 -1.73 -6.25 1.18
N GLY A 118 -3.02 -5.86 1.23
CA GLY A 118 -3.44 -4.50 1.54
C GLY A 118 -2.96 -4.00 2.90
N GLU A 119 -3.02 -4.84 3.94
CA GLU A 119 -2.53 -4.46 5.26
C GLU A 119 -1.02 -4.17 5.24
N ASN A 120 -0.22 -5.00 4.56
CA ASN A 120 1.21 -4.77 4.42
C ASN A 120 1.53 -3.50 3.61
N ALA A 121 0.70 -3.14 2.62
CA ALA A 121 0.85 -1.86 1.93
C ALA A 121 0.65 -0.67 2.90
N GLY A 122 -0.36 -0.74 3.76
CA GLY A 122 -0.59 0.25 4.81
C GLY A 122 0.55 0.31 5.83
N LEU A 123 1.02 -0.84 6.30
CA LEU A 123 2.13 -0.92 7.26
C LEU A 123 3.44 -0.39 6.66
N LEU A 124 3.73 -0.66 5.39
CA LEU A 124 4.90 -0.10 4.71
C LEU A 124 4.80 1.43 4.60
N ALA A 125 3.62 1.96 4.28
CA ALA A 125 3.39 3.41 4.31
C ALA A 125 3.64 4.00 5.71
N LEU A 126 3.18 3.34 6.78
CA LEU A 126 3.43 3.74 8.15
C LEU A 126 4.93 3.70 8.51
N GLN A 127 5.67 2.68 8.04
CA GLN A 127 7.12 2.62 8.24
C GLN A 127 7.85 3.79 7.58
N ILE A 128 7.44 4.18 6.37
CA ILE A 128 8.00 5.34 5.68
C ILE A 128 7.68 6.62 6.45
N LEU A 129 6.43 6.79 6.90
CA LEU A 129 6.01 7.94 7.70
C LEU A 129 6.69 7.98 9.07
N GLY A 130 6.93 6.82 9.69
CA GLY A 130 7.60 6.70 10.98
C GLY A 130 9.04 7.25 11.00
N ILE A 131 9.71 7.35 9.85
CA ILE A 131 11.01 8.02 9.74
C ILE A 131 10.90 9.51 10.12
N LYS A 132 9.77 10.13 9.83
CA LYS A 132 9.48 11.55 10.11
C LYS A 132 8.67 11.78 11.38
N TYR A 133 7.81 10.83 11.73
CA TYR A 133 6.83 10.93 12.80
C TYR A 133 7.11 9.92 13.92
N PRO A 134 7.81 10.30 15.01
CA PRO A 134 8.19 9.39 16.09
C PRO A 134 7.01 8.69 16.76
N GLU A 135 5.85 9.34 16.80
CA GLU A 135 4.62 8.75 17.35
C GLU A 135 4.12 7.56 16.52
N ILE A 136 4.30 7.59 15.20
CA ILE A 136 3.97 6.46 14.31
C ILE A 136 4.97 5.32 14.54
N GLU A 137 6.26 5.64 14.66
CA GLU A 137 7.29 4.64 14.95
C GLU A 137 7.02 3.91 16.28
N ALA A 138 6.70 4.66 17.35
CA ALA A 138 6.36 4.06 18.64
C ALA A 138 5.17 3.09 18.53
N GLN A 139 4.09 3.49 17.85
CA GLN A 139 2.94 2.63 17.62
C GLN A 139 3.30 1.37 16.78
N LEU A 140 4.21 1.48 15.81
CA LEU A 140 4.70 0.34 15.04
C LEU A 140 5.48 -0.65 15.91
N GLN A 141 6.28 -0.16 16.86
CA GLN A 141 6.98 -1.01 17.82
C GLN A 141 5.99 -1.76 18.72
N GLU A 142 4.97 -1.09 19.26
CA GLU A 142 3.89 -1.70 20.01
C GLU A 142 3.13 -2.75 19.19
N TYR A 143 2.81 -2.45 17.92
CA TYR A 143 2.17 -3.38 17.01
C TYR A 143 3.00 -4.66 16.84
N LYS A 144 4.32 -4.55 16.63
CA LYS A 144 5.23 -5.71 16.53
C LYS A 144 5.30 -6.52 17.84
N GLN A 145 5.33 -5.85 18.98
CA GLN A 145 5.32 -6.54 20.28
C GLN A 145 4.01 -7.31 20.51
N ALA A 146 2.87 -6.76 20.12
CA ALA A 146 1.58 -7.44 20.22
C ALA A 146 1.54 -8.70 19.32
N MET A 147 2.07 -8.64 18.07
CA MET A 147 2.18 -9.81 17.21
C MET A 147 3.06 -10.90 17.84
N LYS A 148 4.22 -10.52 18.39
CA LYS A 148 5.12 -11.46 19.08
C LYS A 148 4.44 -12.12 20.28
N ALA A 149 3.75 -11.34 21.11
CA ALA A 149 3.02 -11.84 22.28
C ALA A 149 1.94 -12.86 21.88
N LYS A 150 1.21 -12.58 20.79
CA LYS A 150 0.20 -13.50 20.25
C LYS A 150 0.82 -14.84 19.83
N ILE A 151 1.89 -14.83 19.05
CA ILE A 151 2.55 -16.07 18.61
C ILE A 151 3.08 -16.88 19.80
N ASN A 152 3.68 -16.22 20.80
CA ASN A 152 4.15 -16.90 22.00
C ASN A 152 3.01 -17.54 22.81
N ALA A 153 1.85 -16.87 22.87
CA ALA A 153 0.66 -17.43 23.53
C ALA A 153 0.09 -18.64 22.76
N ASP A 154 0.06 -18.55 21.41
CA ASP A 154 -0.39 -19.65 20.55
C ASP A 154 0.54 -20.87 20.69
N ASP A 155 1.86 -20.64 20.77
CA ASP A 155 2.85 -21.72 21.00
C ASP A 155 2.65 -22.37 22.39
N ALA A 156 2.53 -21.57 23.45
CA ALA A 156 2.29 -22.08 24.79
C ALA A 156 1.01 -22.94 24.86
N ALA A 157 -0.07 -22.47 24.25
CA ALA A 157 -1.32 -23.23 24.18
C ALA A 157 -1.17 -24.55 23.41
N LEU A 158 -0.35 -24.57 22.35
CA LEU A 158 -0.06 -25.81 21.61
C LEU A 158 0.74 -26.80 22.46
N GLN A 159 1.75 -26.34 23.21
CA GLN A 159 2.57 -27.20 24.10
C GLN A 159 1.72 -27.87 25.20
N GLU A 160 0.66 -27.22 25.66
CA GLU A 160 -0.26 -27.79 26.66
C GLU A 160 -1.12 -28.94 26.07
N LEU A 161 -1.21 -29.06 24.74
CA LEU A 161 -1.99 -30.11 24.05
C LEU A 161 -1.15 -31.34 23.68
N LEU A 162 0.19 -31.25 23.81
CA LEU A 162 1.15 -32.30 23.45
C LEU A 162 1.64 -33.06 24.67
#